data_1c62fde4d663d6d51c7df3dd1bf6bad0
#
_entry.id   1c62fde4d663d6d51c7df3dd1bf6bad0
#
_cell.length_a   1.000
_cell.length_b   1.000
_cell.length_c   1.000
_cell.angle_alpha   90.00
_cell.angle_beta   90.00
_cell.angle_gamma   90.00
#
_symmetry.space_group_name_H-M   'P 1'
#
loop_
_entity.id
_entity.type
_entity.pdbx_description
1 polymer ?
#
loop_
_entity_poly.entity_id
_entity_poly.type
_entity_poly.pdbx_seq_one_letter_code
_entity_poly.pdbx_strand_id
1 'polypeptide(L)' 'MQSYELIREIFNLCANNQMRDVFVSEVETGDTDAVARTFCTGKDVTLEKTLRADGAVIYDIVADGLRQRLSFTPD' A
#
# COMPACT_ATOMS: atom_id res chain seq x y z
N MET A 1 -5.88 18.36 6.36
CA MET A 1 -5.87 17.04 5.73
C MET A 1 -5.44 17.15 4.28
N GLN A 2 -4.73 16.18 3.79
CA GLN A 2 -4.23 16.13 2.44
C GLN A 2 -5.01 15.08 1.65
N SER A 3 -5.33 15.37 0.41
CA SER A 3 -5.95 14.39 -0.49
C SER A 3 -4.86 13.64 -1.24
N TYR A 4 -5.01 12.32 -1.31
CA TYR A 4 -4.08 11.44 -2.00
C TYR A 4 -4.84 10.52 -2.94
N GLU A 5 -4.21 10.22 -4.08
CA GLU A 5 -4.62 9.09 -4.88
C GLU A 5 -3.93 7.86 -4.30
N LEU A 6 -4.71 6.89 -3.86
CA LEU A 6 -4.19 5.63 -3.32
C LEU A 6 -4.26 4.55 -4.38
N ILE A 7 -3.11 4.02 -4.74
CA ILE A 7 -3.01 2.86 -5.61
C ILE A 7 -2.59 1.68 -4.75
N ARG A 8 -3.46 0.68 -4.67
CA ARG A 8 -3.20 -0.54 -3.91
C ARG A 8 -2.96 -1.67 -4.89
N GLU A 9 -1.77 -2.26 -4.80
CA GLU A 9 -1.39 -3.39 -5.63
C GLU A 9 -1.23 -4.61 -4.73
N ILE A 10 -1.91 -5.69 -5.09
CA ILE A 10 -1.80 -6.96 -4.39
C ILE A 10 -1.10 -7.94 -5.30
N PHE A 11 0.08 -8.40 -4.86
CA PHE A 11 0.86 -9.37 -5.62
C PHE A 11 0.47 -10.77 -5.19
N ASN A 12 -0.20 -11.47 -6.09
CA ASN A 12 -0.63 -12.83 -5.82
C ASN A 12 0.52 -13.78 -6.14
N LEU A 13 1.01 -14.49 -5.12
CA LEU A 13 2.14 -15.42 -5.26
C LEU A 13 1.72 -16.80 -5.70
N CYS A 14 0.53 -16.98 -6.24
CA CYS A 14 0.12 -18.24 -6.81
C CYS A 14 1.03 -18.64 -7.96
N ALA A 15 1.51 -19.87 -7.91
CA ALA A 15 2.69 -20.38 -8.56
C ALA A 15 2.72 -20.32 -10.09
N ASN A 16 1.80 -19.82 -10.81
CA ASN A 16 1.85 -19.70 -12.28
C ASN A 16 1.17 -18.47 -12.82
N ASN A 17 0.67 -17.61 -11.95
CA ASN A 17 -0.01 -16.40 -12.37
C ASN A 17 0.66 -15.21 -11.73
N GLN A 18 1.34 -14.42 -12.54
CA GLN A 18 1.82 -13.11 -12.14
C GLN A 18 0.67 -12.11 -12.16
N MET A 19 -0.48 -12.51 -11.64
CA MET A 19 -1.65 -11.63 -11.60
C MET A 19 -1.50 -10.67 -10.42
N ARG A 20 -1.51 -9.40 -10.76
CA ARG A 20 -1.46 -8.31 -9.82
C ARG A 20 -2.80 -7.62 -9.85
N ASP A 21 -3.46 -7.59 -8.70
CA ASP A 21 -4.71 -6.84 -8.56
C ASP A 21 -4.36 -5.39 -8.23
N VAL A 22 -4.95 -4.46 -8.96
CA VAL A 22 -4.71 -3.03 -8.77
C VAL A 22 -6.04 -2.36 -8.45
N PHE A 23 -6.07 -1.63 -7.34
CA PHE A 23 -7.22 -0.85 -6.92
C PHE A 23 -6.82 0.61 -6.79
N VAL A 24 -7.59 1.50 -7.40
CA VAL A 24 -7.34 2.94 -7.33
C VAL A 24 -8.49 3.60 -6.58
N SER A 25 -8.15 4.41 -5.59
CA SER A 25 -9.15 5.15 -4.80
C SER A 25 -8.57 6.49 -4.37
N GLU A 26 -9.44 7.35 -3.86
CA GLU A 26 -9.02 8.61 -3.27
C GLU A 26 -9.17 8.55 -1.76
N VAL A 27 -8.17 9.08 -1.05
CA VAL A 27 -8.14 9.10 0.40
C VAL A 27 -7.80 10.50 0.88
N GLU A 28 -8.53 10.96 1.86
CA GLU A 28 -8.23 12.21 2.54
C GLU A 28 -7.74 11.87 3.95
N THR A 29 -6.51 12.27 4.26
CA THR A 29 -5.93 11.94 5.55
C THR A 29 -4.82 12.90 5.92
N GLY A 30 -4.63 13.12 7.21
CA GLY A 30 -3.47 13.81 7.73
C GLY A 30 -2.34 12.87 8.09
N ASP A 31 -2.57 11.54 8.01
CA ASP A 31 -1.59 10.53 8.41
C ASP A 31 -1.72 9.30 7.54
N THR A 32 -0.84 9.19 6.55
CA THR A 32 -0.83 8.03 5.65
C THR A 32 -0.44 6.73 6.37
N ASP A 33 0.36 6.82 7.45
CA ASP A 33 0.71 5.65 8.25
C ASP A 33 -0.52 5.00 8.86
N ALA A 34 -1.45 5.81 9.37
CA ALA A 34 -2.68 5.29 9.94
C ALA A 34 -3.53 4.56 8.91
N VAL A 35 -3.61 5.10 7.70
CA VAL A 35 -4.33 4.44 6.60
C VAL A 35 -3.64 3.13 6.21
N ALA A 36 -2.31 3.16 6.08
CA ALA A 36 -1.55 1.96 5.70
C ALA A 36 -1.73 0.85 6.74
N ARG A 37 -1.79 1.18 8.02
CA ARG A 37 -1.95 0.19 9.09
C ARG A 37 -3.29 -0.52 9.03
N THR A 38 -4.31 0.08 8.46
CA THR A 38 -5.62 -0.59 8.30
C THR A 38 -5.54 -1.78 7.37
N PHE A 39 -4.53 -1.81 6.50
CA PHE A 39 -4.28 -2.94 5.59
C PHE A 39 -3.32 -3.96 6.17
N CYS A 40 -2.72 -3.67 7.33
CA CYS A 40 -1.80 -4.59 8.01
C CYS A 40 -2.61 -5.52 8.91
N THR A 41 -3.14 -6.59 8.34
CA THR A 41 -3.91 -7.58 9.10
C THR A 41 -3.22 -8.94 9.01
N GLY A 42 -3.29 -9.70 10.09
CA GLY A 42 -2.71 -11.02 10.14
C GLY A 42 -1.49 -11.10 11.05
N LYS A 43 -0.81 -12.24 11.01
CA LYS A 43 0.42 -12.49 11.77
C LYS A 43 1.64 -12.20 10.91
N ASP A 44 2.75 -11.89 11.55
CA ASP A 44 4.04 -11.67 10.89
C ASP A 44 3.97 -10.60 9.81
N VAL A 45 3.36 -9.47 10.15
CA VAL A 45 3.22 -8.33 9.23
C VAL A 45 4.52 -7.53 9.22
N THR A 46 5.06 -7.30 8.03
CA THR A 46 6.20 -6.42 7.81
C THR A 46 5.76 -5.22 6.99
N LEU A 47 6.13 -4.03 7.42
CA LEU A 47 5.79 -2.80 6.72
C LEU A 47 7.06 -1.99 6.48
N GLU A 48 7.32 -1.66 5.22
CA GLU A 48 8.40 -0.76 4.84
C GLU A 48 7.82 0.49 4.21
N LYS A 49 8.31 1.64 4.65
CA LYS A 49 7.87 2.94 4.16
C LYS A 49 8.99 3.58 3.32
N THR A 50 8.64 4.04 2.15
CA THR A 50 9.55 4.76 1.25
C THR A 50 8.96 6.12 0.93
N LEU A 51 9.75 7.18 1.13
CA LEU A 51 9.37 8.54 0.77
C LEU A 51 10.03 8.90 -0.56
N ARG A 52 9.22 9.33 -1.52
CA ARG A 52 9.73 9.78 -2.82
C ARG A 52 9.92 11.28 -2.83
N ALA A 53 10.79 11.74 -3.73
CA ALA A 53 11.12 13.16 -3.85
C ALA A 53 9.93 14.01 -4.32
N ASP A 54 8.97 13.41 -4.98
CA ASP A 54 7.76 14.09 -5.47
C ASP A 54 6.66 14.20 -4.41
N GLY A 55 6.94 13.77 -3.17
CA GLY A 55 5.97 13.78 -2.08
C GLY A 55 5.13 12.52 -1.97
N ALA A 56 5.27 11.58 -2.89
CA ALA A 56 4.56 10.32 -2.80
C ALA A 56 5.14 9.45 -1.68
N VAL A 57 4.26 8.69 -1.03
CA VAL A 57 4.64 7.77 0.04
C VAL A 57 4.25 6.37 -0.38
N ILE A 58 5.19 5.45 -0.31
CA ILE A 58 4.97 4.07 -0.72
C ILE A 58 5.18 3.17 0.48
N TYR A 59 4.23 2.28 0.71
CA TYR A 59 4.31 1.26 1.76
C TYR A 59 4.34 -0.11 1.12
N ASP A 60 5.35 -0.89 1.45
CA ASP A 60 5.42 -2.30 1.09
C ASP A 60 5.03 -3.12 2.31
N ILE A 61 3.96 -3.90 2.19
CA ILE A 61 3.41 -4.69 3.27
C ILE A 61 3.50 -6.16 2.90
N VAL A 62 4.06 -6.96 3.80
CA VAL A 62 4.07 -8.41 3.67
C VAL A 62 3.37 -8.98 4.89
N ALA A 63 2.31 -9.76 4.66
CA ALA A 63 1.55 -10.39 5.72
C ALA A 63 1.11 -11.78 5.26
N ASP A 64 1.41 -12.80 6.04
CA ASP A 64 1.04 -14.19 5.75
C ASP A 64 1.49 -14.64 4.35
N GLY A 65 2.66 -14.19 3.91
CA GLY A 65 3.18 -14.52 2.59
C GLY A 65 2.55 -13.75 1.44
N LEU A 66 1.63 -12.86 1.72
CA LEU A 66 1.01 -12.02 0.71
C LEU A 66 1.68 -10.64 0.72
N ARG A 67 2.09 -10.18 -0.45
CA ARG A 67 2.73 -8.88 -0.61
C ARG A 67 1.77 -7.87 -1.19
N GLN A 68 1.72 -6.68 -0.58
CA GLN A 68 0.92 -5.57 -1.05
C GLN A 68 1.79 -4.31 -1.12
N ARG A 69 1.46 -3.44 -2.06
CA ARG A 69 2.07 -2.12 -2.14
C ARG A 69 0.98 -1.06 -2.13
N LEU A 70 1.12 -0.08 -1.26
CA LEU A 70 0.25 1.07 -1.20
C LEU A 70 1.05 2.29 -1.66
N SER A 71 0.56 2.99 -2.68
CA SER A 71 1.19 4.20 -3.17
C SER A 71 0.25 5.37 -2.94
N PHE A 72 0.66 6.32 -2.12
CA PHE A 72 -0.08 7.55 -1.84
C PHE A 72 0.55 8.68 -2.64
N THR A 73 -0.14 9.15 -3.64
CA THR A 73 0.32 10.26 -4.47
C THR A 73 -0.50 11.50 -4.12
N PRO A 74 0.13 12.60 -3.69
CA PRO A 74 -0.62 13.83 -3.38
C PRO A 74 -1.33 14.39 -4.62
N ASP A 75 -2.56 14.79 -4.43
CA ASP A 75 -3.34 15.46 -5.47
C ASP A 75 -2.94 16.92 -5.64
#